data_cd57dd99fbcbc2c3d0f6bf0632813e70
#
_entry.id   cd57dd99fbcbc2c3d0f6bf0632813e70
#
_cell.length_a   1.000
_cell.length_b   1.000
_cell.length_c   1.000
_cell.angle_alpha   90.00
_cell.angle_beta   90.00
_cell.angle_gamma   90.00
#
_symmetry.space_group_name_H-M   'P 1'
#
loop_
_entity.id
_entity.type
_entity.pdbx_description
1 polymer ?
#
loop_
_entity_poly.entity_id
_entity_poly.type
_entity_poly.pdbx_seq_one_letter_code
_entity_poly.pdbx_strand_id
1 'polypeptide(L)'
;MNIQTERVWREMWEQFGCKLKVEDGLVNSGKPGHTAEGSQVQEAHDGRATAAYYAIGMALGILEEEQSLQILQSLAELQFTDKLSPHYGAFRWYGEETRVNDSNAAFFILMPLVVLRLYMEEQVPVAHRELLDQMMDHGAAWFEHELKEPILYYSNKIVSDGALLLAISKIRNLPHHYQAGIAFFEQWTNYTHRRGWGWGENISLLYILIIMNALRISNVSLHEENAELKEKIGTIMNGLLDYVRFHDGYEFVPSIRSYNVQGKLQPISLMWRIAGIEMPSSIEAETGGELWYGLSYLLFEEELQLVTFSKLPLPRRRSERIMDSSHAHTWVGETGRIGSINRFPVIAGSYQWPTWGLAWQSYPVSLAVSGHQVSYLRWYAHDGERERIHPAAMQQAYLSPALFRESWYPDTQLRSVQQDQAVLVVRSMSRIHNEVDELADEWVVHRWTGELHTAAGSDGREWTILQYPQSAVLIAPLLGIAHGDLARQLPTLHSDVDGDTLRLRQVLYAGKLQMLQQPRLETGWAIYYADGISSLSEATALAARLRLEEASYRDGEVPRESYMEMRRATLFEGDTKLTELIVDPHKIESGEA
;
A
#
# COMPACT_ATOMS: atom_id res chain seq x y z
N MET A 1 20.35 -15.02 -19.49
CA MET A 1 20.84 -14.28 -18.29
C MET A 1 22.16 -13.63 -18.65
N ASN A 2 22.29 -12.32 -18.39
CA ASN A 2 23.55 -11.61 -18.63
C ASN A 2 24.54 -11.76 -17.42
N ILE A 3 25.80 -11.36 -17.64
CA ILE A 3 26.85 -11.48 -16.63
C ILE A 3 26.54 -10.70 -15.34
N GLN A 4 25.85 -9.57 -15.46
CA GLN A 4 25.50 -8.74 -14.30
C GLN A 4 24.42 -9.42 -13.43
N THR A 5 23.38 -9.95 -14.03
CA THR A 5 22.32 -10.71 -13.33
C THR A 5 22.90 -11.95 -12.68
N GLU A 6 23.74 -12.70 -13.40
CA GLU A 6 24.41 -13.87 -12.83
C GLU A 6 25.26 -13.51 -11.60
N ARG A 7 26.05 -12.43 -11.68
CA ARG A 7 26.85 -11.97 -10.54
C ARG A 7 25.97 -11.63 -9.34
N VAL A 8 24.89 -10.86 -9.56
CA VAL A 8 23.95 -10.48 -8.49
C VAL A 8 23.33 -11.72 -7.86
N TRP A 9 22.87 -12.68 -8.65
CA TRP A 9 22.29 -13.91 -8.13
C TRP A 9 23.30 -14.76 -7.35
N ARG A 10 24.57 -14.81 -7.76
CA ARG A 10 25.64 -15.49 -6.98
C ARG A 10 25.87 -14.79 -5.63
N GLU A 11 25.95 -13.46 -5.62
CA GLU A 11 26.07 -12.68 -4.38
C GLU A 11 24.86 -12.91 -3.45
N MET A 12 23.63 -12.92 -3.98
CA MET A 12 22.42 -13.24 -3.22
C MET A 12 22.45 -14.66 -2.67
N TRP A 13 22.90 -15.61 -3.47
CA TRP A 13 23.02 -16.99 -3.04
C TRP A 13 24.02 -17.14 -1.89
N GLU A 14 25.20 -16.53 -1.99
CA GLU A 14 26.21 -16.52 -0.93
C GLU A 14 25.75 -15.85 0.35
N GLN A 15 24.99 -14.75 0.22
CA GLN A 15 24.54 -14.00 1.39
C GLN A 15 23.29 -14.60 2.05
N PHE A 16 22.36 -15.12 1.28
CA PHE A 16 21.05 -15.57 1.75
C PHE A 16 20.79 -17.04 1.45
N GLY A 17 20.97 -17.49 0.21
CA GLY A 17 20.66 -18.85 -0.21
C GLY A 17 21.38 -19.92 0.59
N CYS A 18 22.69 -19.76 0.80
CA CYS A 18 23.49 -20.69 1.59
C CYS A 18 23.09 -20.82 3.06
N LYS A 19 22.32 -19.87 3.58
CA LYS A 19 21.85 -19.86 4.96
C LYS A 19 20.47 -20.49 5.14
N LEU A 20 19.75 -20.69 4.04
CA LEU A 20 18.45 -21.33 4.09
C LEU A 20 18.60 -22.81 4.38
N LYS A 21 17.81 -23.30 5.31
CA LYS A 21 17.75 -24.72 5.63
C LYS A 21 16.64 -25.35 4.82
N VAL A 22 17.00 -26.33 4.02
CA VAL A 22 16.03 -27.16 3.29
C VAL A 22 15.81 -28.43 4.09
N GLU A 23 14.61 -28.65 4.55
CA GLU A 23 14.19 -29.81 5.35
C GLU A 23 13.00 -30.47 4.64
N ASP A 24 13.05 -31.77 4.40
CA ASP A 24 12.03 -32.52 3.65
C ASP A 24 11.67 -31.88 2.29
N GLY A 25 12.66 -31.27 1.62
CA GLY A 25 12.52 -30.64 0.32
C GLY A 25 11.92 -29.22 0.35
N LEU A 26 11.59 -28.66 1.49
CA LEU A 26 11.09 -27.29 1.63
C LEU A 26 12.03 -26.43 2.49
N VAL A 27 12.06 -25.13 2.22
CA VAL A 27 12.81 -24.15 3.01
C VAL A 27 12.11 -23.92 4.35
N ASN A 28 12.83 -24.22 5.45
CA ASN A 28 12.37 -23.87 6.79
C ASN A 28 12.57 -22.36 7.00
N SER A 29 11.48 -21.60 7.03
CA SER A 29 11.44 -20.15 7.24
C SER A 29 11.38 -19.76 8.72
N GLY A 30 11.35 -20.74 9.63
CA GLY A 30 11.16 -20.51 11.05
C GLY A 30 9.69 -20.18 11.36
N LYS A 31 9.40 -18.98 11.87
CA LYS A 31 8.01 -18.63 12.20
C LYS A 31 7.20 -18.29 10.95
N PRO A 32 5.99 -18.84 10.84
CA PRO A 32 5.09 -18.47 9.76
C PRO A 32 4.66 -17.01 9.91
N GLY A 33 4.60 -16.29 8.78
CA GLY A 33 4.32 -14.85 8.77
C GLY A 33 2.95 -14.48 8.22
N HIS A 34 2.22 -15.40 7.58
CA HIS A 34 1.21 -14.94 6.63
C HIS A 34 -0.21 -15.47 6.83
N THR A 35 -0.41 -16.69 7.29
CA THR A 35 -1.75 -17.29 7.43
C THR A 35 -2.11 -17.61 8.87
N ALA A 36 -3.42 -17.64 9.15
CA ALA A 36 -3.90 -17.94 10.49
C ALA A 36 -3.54 -19.37 10.94
N GLU A 37 -3.56 -20.35 10.03
CA GLU A 37 -3.20 -21.74 10.34
C GLU A 37 -1.68 -21.86 10.52
N GLY A 38 -0.89 -21.30 9.60
CA GLY A 38 0.56 -21.31 9.67
C GLY A 38 1.10 -20.56 10.89
N SER A 39 0.41 -19.50 11.36
CA SER A 39 0.84 -18.75 12.55
C SER A 39 0.79 -19.52 13.86
N GLN A 40 0.15 -20.69 13.87
CA GLN A 40 0.02 -21.57 15.05
C GLN A 40 1.15 -22.60 15.14
N VAL A 41 1.93 -22.80 14.07
CA VAL A 41 3.07 -23.72 14.09
C VAL A 41 4.35 -23.04 14.56
N GLN A 42 5.27 -23.80 15.13
CA GLN A 42 6.54 -23.24 15.65
C GLN A 42 7.58 -23.08 14.55
N GLU A 43 7.56 -23.95 13.57
CA GLU A 43 8.42 -23.93 12.39
C GLU A 43 7.57 -24.09 11.14
N ALA A 44 7.83 -23.30 10.12
CA ALA A 44 7.05 -23.27 8.88
C ALA A 44 7.95 -23.55 7.67
N HIS A 45 7.54 -24.47 6.84
CA HIS A 45 8.20 -24.83 5.58
C HIS A 45 7.51 -24.07 4.43
N ASP A 46 8.17 -23.06 3.93
CA ASP A 46 7.62 -22.01 3.07
C ASP A 46 7.77 -22.34 1.57
N GLY A 47 6.62 -22.51 0.88
CA GLY A 47 6.59 -22.79 -0.55
C GLY A 47 7.14 -21.67 -1.42
N ARG A 48 6.91 -20.39 -1.07
CA ARG A 48 7.42 -19.23 -1.81
C ARG A 48 8.95 -19.16 -1.75
N ALA A 49 9.50 -19.28 -0.54
CA ALA A 49 10.95 -19.26 -0.35
C ALA A 49 11.60 -20.44 -1.07
N THR A 50 10.97 -21.62 -1.00
CA THR A 50 11.44 -22.85 -1.67
C THR A 50 11.43 -22.71 -3.18
N ALA A 51 10.37 -22.15 -3.78
CA ALA A 51 10.29 -21.96 -5.22
C ALA A 51 11.37 -20.99 -5.74
N ALA A 52 11.65 -19.90 -5.01
CA ALA A 52 12.73 -18.98 -5.35
C ALA A 52 14.12 -19.62 -5.18
N TYR A 53 14.31 -20.37 -4.10
CA TYR A 53 15.55 -21.14 -3.87
C TYR A 53 15.81 -22.14 -4.99
N TYR A 54 14.78 -22.91 -5.38
CA TYR A 54 14.88 -23.83 -6.52
C TYR A 54 15.23 -23.10 -7.82
N ALA A 55 14.48 -22.05 -8.17
CA ALA A 55 14.63 -21.37 -9.45
C ALA A 55 16.02 -20.73 -9.61
N ILE A 56 16.50 -20.01 -8.60
CA ILE A 56 17.83 -19.36 -8.63
C ILE A 56 18.94 -20.41 -8.55
N GLY A 57 18.82 -21.41 -7.68
CA GLY A 57 19.82 -22.46 -7.54
C GLY A 57 19.99 -23.30 -8.81
N MET A 58 18.89 -23.60 -9.51
CA MET A 58 18.91 -24.27 -10.83
C MET A 58 19.55 -23.38 -11.89
N ALA A 59 19.14 -22.12 -11.98
CA ALA A 59 19.68 -21.19 -12.95
C ALA A 59 21.20 -20.94 -12.79
N LEU A 60 21.71 -21.02 -11.58
CA LEU A 60 23.14 -20.90 -11.27
C LEU A 60 23.90 -22.24 -11.38
N GLY A 61 23.22 -23.35 -11.58
CA GLY A 61 23.83 -24.69 -11.61
C GLY A 61 24.42 -25.11 -10.27
N ILE A 62 23.85 -24.68 -9.14
CA ILE A 62 24.38 -24.94 -7.80
C ILE A 62 23.71 -26.16 -7.16
N LEU A 63 22.42 -26.40 -7.47
CA LEU A 63 21.67 -27.52 -6.91
C LEU A 63 22.03 -28.82 -7.62
N GLU A 64 22.30 -29.86 -6.82
CA GLU A 64 22.47 -31.23 -7.33
C GLU A 64 21.13 -31.75 -7.86
N GLU A 65 21.15 -32.59 -8.91
CA GLU A 65 19.93 -33.06 -9.60
C GLU A 65 18.97 -33.79 -8.65
N GLU A 66 19.46 -34.69 -7.79
CA GLU A 66 18.64 -35.43 -6.84
C GLU A 66 17.98 -34.50 -5.81
N GLN A 67 18.74 -33.56 -5.24
CA GLN A 67 18.25 -32.56 -4.30
C GLN A 67 17.19 -31.66 -4.94
N SER A 68 17.47 -31.17 -6.13
CA SER A 68 16.55 -30.26 -6.83
C SER A 68 15.25 -30.96 -7.25
N LEU A 69 15.31 -32.24 -7.60
CA LEU A 69 14.12 -33.04 -7.87
C LEU A 69 13.27 -33.25 -6.60
N GLN A 70 13.88 -33.54 -5.46
CA GLN A 70 13.17 -33.64 -4.18
C GLN A 70 12.49 -32.32 -3.82
N ILE A 71 13.16 -31.18 -3.96
CA ILE A 71 12.57 -29.86 -3.72
C ILE A 71 11.34 -29.65 -4.61
N LEU A 72 11.46 -29.96 -5.88
CA LEU A 72 10.34 -29.78 -6.82
C LEU A 72 9.17 -30.70 -6.52
N GLN A 73 9.41 -31.95 -6.08
CA GLN A 73 8.38 -32.88 -5.62
C GLN A 73 7.65 -32.35 -4.40
N SER A 74 8.37 -31.83 -3.40
CA SER A 74 7.78 -31.24 -2.20
C SER A 74 6.96 -29.98 -2.50
N LEU A 75 7.41 -29.16 -3.47
CA LEU A 75 6.59 -28.04 -3.97
C LEU A 75 5.31 -28.53 -4.65
N ALA A 76 5.37 -29.59 -5.45
CA ALA A 76 4.20 -30.15 -6.10
C ALA A 76 3.18 -30.73 -5.09
N GLU A 77 3.63 -31.24 -3.95
CA GLU A 77 2.76 -31.73 -2.86
C GLU A 77 2.00 -30.58 -2.16
N LEU A 78 2.45 -29.33 -2.28
CA LEU A 78 1.68 -28.18 -1.78
C LEU A 78 0.47 -27.87 -2.66
N GLN A 79 0.43 -28.38 -3.91
CA GLN A 79 -0.64 -28.09 -4.86
C GLN A 79 -1.84 -29.02 -4.69
N PHE A 80 -3.04 -28.46 -4.78
CA PHE A 80 -4.28 -29.23 -4.79
C PHE A 80 -4.54 -29.78 -6.19
N THR A 81 -4.46 -31.10 -6.33
CA THR A 81 -4.57 -31.81 -7.61
C THR A 81 -5.88 -32.56 -7.82
N ASP A 82 -6.76 -32.59 -6.82
CA ASP A 82 -8.09 -33.17 -6.95
C ASP A 82 -8.98 -32.25 -7.80
N LYS A 83 -9.38 -32.71 -8.97
CA LYS A 83 -10.25 -32.00 -9.91
C LYS A 83 -11.65 -31.69 -9.37
N LEU A 84 -12.09 -32.41 -8.34
CA LEU A 84 -13.37 -32.16 -7.69
C LEU A 84 -13.27 -31.10 -6.58
N SER A 85 -12.07 -30.72 -6.20
CA SER A 85 -11.85 -29.66 -5.21
C SER A 85 -12.15 -28.28 -5.80
N PRO A 86 -12.82 -27.39 -5.05
CA PRO A 86 -12.95 -25.99 -5.44
C PRO A 86 -11.59 -25.26 -5.49
N HIS A 87 -10.55 -25.85 -4.93
CA HIS A 87 -9.18 -25.33 -4.92
C HIS A 87 -8.25 -26.05 -5.91
N TYR A 88 -8.79 -26.75 -6.91
CA TYR A 88 -7.98 -27.44 -7.91
C TYR A 88 -6.97 -26.49 -8.56
N GLY A 89 -5.68 -26.83 -8.46
CA GLY A 89 -4.56 -26.02 -8.97
C GLY A 89 -4.01 -24.97 -8.00
N ALA A 90 -4.71 -24.64 -6.91
CA ALA A 90 -4.22 -23.75 -5.87
C ALA A 90 -3.11 -24.39 -5.04
N PHE A 91 -2.40 -23.60 -4.26
CA PHE A 91 -1.34 -24.05 -3.37
C PHE A 91 -1.62 -23.70 -1.91
N ARG A 92 -1.10 -24.52 -1.01
CA ARG A 92 -0.86 -24.14 0.37
C ARG A 92 0.37 -23.25 0.43
N TRP A 93 0.40 -22.33 1.37
CA TRP A 93 1.57 -21.47 1.56
C TRP A 93 2.72 -22.20 2.25
N TYR A 94 2.35 -23.01 3.25
CA TYR A 94 3.29 -23.79 4.07
C TYR A 94 3.01 -25.29 4.02
N GLY A 95 4.05 -26.08 4.23
CA GLY A 95 3.93 -27.56 4.32
C GLY A 95 2.95 -28.02 5.39
N GLU A 96 2.86 -27.30 6.50
CA GLU A 96 2.02 -27.61 7.66
C GLU A 96 0.54 -27.26 7.48
N GLU A 97 0.18 -26.53 6.44
CA GLU A 97 -1.22 -26.20 6.17
C GLU A 97 -1.98 -27.41 5.61
N THR A 98 -3.23 -27.56 6.02
CA THR A 98 -4.11 -28.63 5.55
C THR A 98 -5.08 -28.19 4.46
N ARG A 99 -5.19 -26.88 4.26
CA ARG A 99 -6.09 -26.25 3.29
C ARG A 99 -5.45 -25.00 2.68
N VAL A 100 -6.06 -24.47 1.64
CA VAL A 100 -5.71 -23.15 1.10
C VAL A 100 -6.27 -22.08 2.04
N ASN A 101 -5.40 -21.38 2.77
CA ASN A 101 -5.78 -20.29 3.66
C ASN A 101 -5.67 -18.93 2.94
N ASP A 102 -4.71 -18.82 2.02
CA ASP A 102 -4.48 -17.64 1.21
C ASP A 102 -4.19 -18.05 -0.23
N SER A 103 -5.08 -17.69 -1.14
CA SER A 103 -4.96 -18.02 -2.57
C SER A 103 -3.78 -17.34 -3.27
N ASN A 104 -3.14 -16.36 -2.64
CA ASN A 104 -1.92 -15.74 -3.16
C ASN A 104 -0.74 -16.72 -3.24
N ALA A 105 -0.74 -17.80 -2.45
CA ALA A 105 0.31 -18.81 -2.48
C ALA A 105 0.60 -19.30 -3.91
N ALA A 106 -0.44 -19.48 -4.72
CA ALA A 106 -0.30 -20.00 -6.08
C ALA A 106 0.62 -19.14 -6.97
N PHE A 107 0.40 -17.83 -7.00
CA PHE A 107 1.25 -16.98 -7.83
C PHE A 107 2.65 -16.80 -7.24
N PHE A 108 2.81 -16.76 -5.92
CA PHE A 108 4.12 -16.63 -5.29
C PHE A 108 5.00 -17.86 -5.51
N ILE A 109 4.40 -19.06 -5.55
CA ILE A 109 5.14 -20.31 -5.79
C ILE A 109 5.41 -20.50 -7.29
N LEU A 110 4.40 -20.26 -8.15
CA LEU A 110 4.57 -20.52 -9.58
C LEU A 110 5.38 -19.45 -10.32
N MET A 111 5.42 -18.20 -9.86
CA MET A 111 6.15 -17.15 -10.57
C MET A 111 7.64 -17.46 -10.75
N PRO A 112 8.42 -17.87 -9.73
CA PRO A 112 9.82 -18.28 -9.91
C PRO A 112 10.00 -19.41 -10.92
N LEU A 113 9.13 -20.40 -10.88
CA LEU A 113 9.18 -21.57 -11.74
C LEU A 113 8.85 -21.22 -13.20
N VAL A 114 7.87 -20.35 -13.41
CA VAL A 114 7.48 -19.83 -14.74
C VAL A 114 8.58 -18.95 -15.32
N VAL A 115 9.19 -18.07 -14.51
CA VAL A 115 10.31 -17.23 -14.95
C VAL A 115 11.49 -18.09 -15.36
N LEU A 116 11.82 -19.12 -14.59
CA LEU A 116 12.88 -20.10 -14.95
C LEU A 116 12.57 -20.74 -16.32
N ARG A 117 11.35 -21.20 -16.54
CA ARG A 117 10.93 -21.81 -17.82
C ARG A 117 10.90 -20.81 -18.99
N LEU A 118 10.54 -19.56 -18.77
CA LEU A 118 10.49 -18.52 -19.82
C LEU A 118 11.88 -18.09 -20.31
N TYR A 119 12.84 -18.01 -19.40
CA TYR A 119 14.14 -17.39 -19.69
C TYR A 119 15.31 -18.36 -19.68
N MET A 120 15.15 -19.51 -19.02
CA MET A 120 16.27 -20.44 -18.76
C MET A 120 15.83 -21.91 -18.87
N GLU A 121 14.97 -22.22 -19.82
CA GLU A 121 14.43 -23.58 -20.02
C GLU A 121 15.52 -24.64 -20.18
N GLU A 122 16.64 -24.29 -20.81
CA GLU A 122 17.77 -25.20 -21.04
C GLU A 122 18.45 -25.63 -19.73
N GLN A 123 18.31 -24.82 -18.66
CA GLN A 123 18.86 -25.14 -17.33
C GLN A 123 17.99 -26.14 -16.57
N VAL A 124 16.76 -26.40 -17.05
CA VAL A 124 15.83 -27.32 -16.38
C VAL A 124 16.03 -28.74 -16.91
N PRO A 125 16.44 -29.71 -16.04
CA PRO A 125 16.60 -31.10 -16.45
C PRO A 125 15.29 -31.69 -17.00
N VAL A 126 15.41 -32.61 -17.95
CA VAL A 126 14.25 -33.23 -18.62
C VAL A 126 13.33 -33.89 -17.58
N ALA A 127 13.86 -34.55 -16.57
CA ALA A 127 13.11 -35.19 -15.50
C ALA A 127 12.24 -34.22 -14.69
N HIS A 128 12.66 -32.96 -14.57
CA HIS A 128 11.91 -31.92 -13.84
C HIS A 128 10.81 -31.30 -14.69
N ARG A 129 10.97 -31.30 -16.02
CA ARG A 129 10.04 -30.60 -16.94
C ARG A 129 8.63 -31.17 -16.87
N GLU A 130 8.51 -32.50 -16.78
CA GLU A 130 7.19 -33.15 -16.70
C GLU A 130 6.43 -32.72 -15.44
N LEU A 131 7.11 -32.67 -14.28
CA LEU A 131 6.50 -32.24 -13.02
C LEU A 131 6.14 -30.75 -13.03
N LEU A 132 7.05 -29.91 -13.55
CA LEU A 132 6.79 -28.47 -13.74
C LEU A 132 5.60 -28.24 -14.68
N ASP A 133 5.52 -29.01 -15.77
CA ASP A 133 4.44 -28.91 -16.73
C ASP A 133 3.09 -29.28 -16.10
N GLN A 134 3.04 -30.33 -15.27
CA GLN A 134 1.85 -30.68 -14.52
C GLN A 134 1.44 -29.59 -13.52
N MET A 135 2.39 -29.04 -12.74
CA MET A 135 2.12 -27.96 -11.82
C MET A 135 1.58 -26.71 -12.54
N MET A 136 2.14 -26.40 -13.70
CA MET A 136 1.70 -25.27 -14.54
C MET A 136 0.31 -25.49 -15.13
N ASP A 137 0.01 -26.68 -15.64
CA ASP A 137 -1.30 -27.02 -16.20
C ASP A 137 -2.40 -26.90 -15.13
N HIS A 138 -2.14 -27.41 -13.91
CA HIS A 138 -3.06 -27.23 -12.78
C HIS A 138 -3.19 -25.76 -12.37
N GLY A 139 -2.06 -25.04 -12.31
CA GLY A 139 -2.02 -23.60 -11.98
C GLY A 139 -2.79 -22.75 -13.00
N ALA A 140 -2.72 -23.08 -14.30
CA ALA A 140 -3.48 -22.38 -15.32
C ALA A 140 -5.00 -22.51 -15.10
N ALA A 141 -5.47 -23.71 -14.72
CA ALA A 141 -6.87 -23.93 -14.40
C ALA A 141 -7.31 -23.10 -13.17
N TRP A 142 -6.45 -23.01 -12.14
CA TRP A 142 -6.70 -22.18 -10.96
C TRP A 142 -6.75 -20.69 -11.31
N PHE A 143 -5.78 -20.18 -12.04
CA PHE A 143 -5.75 -18.77 -12.43
C PHE A 143 -6.93 -18.40 -13.32
N GLU A 144 -7.32 -19.25 -14.27
CA GLU A 144 -8.54 -19.01 -15.05
C GLU A 144 -9.79 -18.97 -14.15
N HIS A 145 -9.86 -19.84 -13.14
CA HIS A 145 -10.98 -19.83 -12.18
C HIS A 145 -11.04 -18.49 -11.41
N GLU A 146 -9.92 -18.01 -10.88
CA GLU A 146 -9.83 -16.74 -10.14
C GLU A 146 -10.16 -15.52 -11.03
N LEU A 147 -9.87 -15.62 -12.31
CA LEU A 147 -10.08 -14.53 -13.27
C LEU A 147 -11.48 -14.52 -13.92
N LYS A 148 -12.38 -15.45 -13.58
CA LYS A 148 -13.77 -15.42 -14.07
C LYS A 148 -14.54 -14.23 -13.50
N GLU A 149 -14.34 -13.93 -12.22
CA GLU A 149 -14.93 -12.78 -11.53
C GLU A 149 -13.83 -12.02 -10.76
N PRO A 150 -12.90 -11.35 -11.47
CA PRO A 150 -11.71 -10.81 -10.85
C PRO A 150 -12.01 -9.59 -9.98
N ILE A 151 -11.39 -9.52 -8.82
CA ILE A 151 -11.43 -8.33 -7.95
C ILE A 151 -10.45 -7.30 -8.52
N LEU A 152 -10.89 -6.51 -9.52
CA LEU A 152 -10.03 -5.66 -10.35
C LEU A 152 -9.19 -4.62 -9.58
N TYR A 153 -9.57 -4.26 -8.37
CA TYR A 153 -8.81 -3.34 -7.52
C TYR A 153 -7.75 -4.04 -6.65
N TYR A 154 -7.72 -5.38 -6.62
CA TYR A 154 -6.72 -6.14 -5.87
C TYR A 154 -5.55 -6.53 -6.77
N SER A 155 -4.76 -5.53 -7.16
CA SER A 155 -3.83 -5.59 -8.30
C SER A 155 -2.73 -6.64 -8.12
N ASN A 156 -2.10 -6.75 -6.93
CA ASN A 156 -0.97 -7.67 -6.75
C ASN A 156 -1.35 -9.11 -7.09
N LYS A 157 -2.55 -9.53 -6.66
CA LYS A 157 -3.04 -10.89 -6.91
C LYS A 157 -3.46 -11.07 -8.37
N ILE A 158 -4.47 -10.32 -8.79
CA ILE A 158 -5.11 -10.60 -10.08
C ILE A 158 -4.21 -10.33 -11.28
N VAL A 159 -3.31 -9.33 -11.19
CA VAL A 159 -2.33 -9.06 -12.25
C VAL A 159 -1.28 -10.17 -12.31
N SER A 160 -0.88 -10.71 -11.15
CA SER A 160 0.02 -11.87 -11.10
C SER A 160 -0.64 -13.13 -11.63
N ASP A 161 -1.89 -13.39 -11.25
CA ASP A 161 -2.67 -14.53 -11.77
C ASP A 161 -2.82 -14.46 -13.29
N GLY A 162 -3.18 -13.28 -13.83
CA GLY A 162 -3.30 -13.05 -15.26
C GLY A 162 -1.97 -13.19 -16.02
N ALA A 163 -0.89 -12.68 -15.44
CA ALA A 163 0.45 -12.78 -16.01
C ALA A 163 0.91 -14.24 -16.12
N LEU A 164 0.69 -15.00 -15.06
CA LEU A 164 1.05 -16.42 -15.03
C LEU A 164 0.17 -17.24 -15.95
N LEU A 165 -1.13 -16.93 -16.05
CA LEU A 165 -2.02 -17.56 -16.99
C LEU A 165 -1.51 -17.38 -18.43
N LEU A 166 -1.14 -16.15 -18.83
CA LEU A 166 -0.56 -15.89 -20.17
C LEU A 166 0.77 -16.62 -20.38
N ALA A 167 1.68 -16.55 -19.40
CA ALA A 167 3.00 -17.14 -19.50
C ALA A 167 2.95 -18.67 -19.60
N ILE A 168 2.19 -19.31 -18.71
CA ILE A 168 1.98 -20.75 -18.72
C ILE A 168 1.34 -21.18 -20.04
N SER A 169 0.31 -20.46 -20.49
CA SER A 169 -0.37 -20.78 -21.73
C SER A 169 0.54 -20.71 -22.95
N LYS A 170 1.49 -19.76 -22.97
CA LYS A 170 2.53 -19.67 -24.00
C LYS A 170 3.51 -20.84 -23.93
N ILE A 171 4.04 -21.15 -22.73
CA ILE A 171 4.99 -22.25 -22.52
C ILE A 171 4.36 -23.59 -22.90
N ARG A 172 3.12 -23.83 -22.47
CA ARG A 172 2.42 -25.11 -22.61
C ARG A 172 1.58 -25.24 -23.89
N ASN A 173 1.51 -24.15 -24.70
CA ASN A 173 0.64 -24.09 -25.89
C ASN A 173 -0.84 -24.37 -25.57
N LEU A 174 -1.42 -23.62 -24.61
CA LEU A 174 -2.81 -23.75 -24.13
C LEU A 174 -3.67 -22.59 -24.68
N PRO A 175 -4.19 -22.66 -25.90
CA PRO A 175 -4.81 -21.50 -26.56
C PRO A 175 -6.06 -20.99 -25.84
N HIS A 176 -6.84 -21.88 -25.20
CA HIS A 176 -8.02 -21.47 -24.44
C HIS A 176 -7.65 -20.58 -23.23
N HIS A 177 -6.72 -21.01 -22.41
CA HIS A 177 -6.23 -20.24 -21.26
C HIS A 177 -5.53 -18.95 -21.71
N TYR A 178 -4.83 -18.98 -22.85
CA TYR A 178 -4.21 -17.78 -23.41
C TYR A 178 -5.23 -16.70 -23.75
N GLN A 179 -6.37 -17.07 -24.38
CA GLN A 179 -7.44 -16.13 -24.68
C GLN A 179 -8.12 -15.60 -23.39
N ALA A 180 -8.27 -16.42 -22.36
CA ALA A 180 -8.77 -15.97 -21.07
C ALA A 180 -7.85 -14.93 -20.43
N GLY A 181 -6.53 -15.13 -20.51
CA GLY A 181 -5.54 -14.16 -20.03
C GLY A 181 -5.58 -12.83 -20.81
N ILE A 182 -5.74 -12.86 -22.12
CA ILE A 182 -5.93 -11.65 -22.94
C ILE A 182 -7.19 -10.90 -22.49
N ALA A 183 -8.33 -11.60 -22.42
CA ALA A 183 -9.61 -11.00 -22.03
C ALA A 183 -9.52 -10.33 -20.63
N PHE A 184 -8.83 -10.98 -19.69
CA PHE A 184 -8.57 -10.39 -18.39
C PHE A 184 -7.76 -9.09 -18.47
N PHE A 185 -6.64 -9.07 -19.21
CA PHE A 185 -5.81 -7.87 -19.31
C PHE A 185 -6.50 -6.75 -20.08
N GLU A 186 -7.32 -7.03 -21.06
CA GLU A 186 -8.19 -6.04 -21.71
C GLU A 186 -9.17 -5.42 -20.70
N GLN A 187 -9.80 -6.25 -19.87
CA GLN A 187 -10.70 -5.78 -18.82
C GLN A 187 -9.96 -4.95 -17.76
N TRP A 188 -8.83 -5.44 -17.26
CA TRP A 188 -8.08 -4.78 -16.20
C TRP A 188 -7.42 -3.47 -16.64
N THR A 189 -6.84 -3.42 -17.85
CA THR A 189 -6.26 -2.18 -18.39
C THR A 189 -7.33 -1.12 -18.63
N ASN A 190 -8.51 -1.50 -19.14
CA ASN A 190 -9.64 -0.58 -19.30
C ASN A 190 -10.18 -0.11 -17.94
N TYR A 191 -10.28 -1.00 -16.96
CA TYR A 191 -10.65 -0.64 -15.57
C TYR A 191 -9.67 0.37 -14.98
N THR A 192 -8.37 0.09 -15.06
CA THR A 192 -7.30 0.93 -14.52
C THR A 192 -7.29 2.31 -15.20
N HIS A 193 -7.49 2.37 -16.51
CA HIS A 193 -7.59 3.63 -17.25
C HIS A 193 -8.80 4.46 -16.79
N ARG A 194 -9.97 3.83 -16.66
CA ARG A 194 -11.20 4.52 -16.25
C ARG A 194 -11.18 4.97 -14.79
N ARG A 195 -10.69 4.12 -13.90
CA ARG A 195 -10.72 4.33 -12.45
C ARG A 195 -9.54 5.12 -11.91
N GLY A 196 -8.44 5.16 -12.63
CA GLY A 196 -7.16 5.68 -12.18
C GLY A 196 -6.21 4.58 -11.73
N TRP A 197 -5.04 4.54 -12.34
CA TRP A 197 -4.04 3.49 -12.13
C TRP A 197 -3.47 3.45 -10.71
N GLY A 198 -3.54 4.56 -9.98
CA GLY A 198 -2.95 4.70 -8.65
C GLY A 198 -3.73 4.03 -7.53
N TRP A 199 -4.91 3.47 -7.82
CA TRP A 199 -5.72 2.86 -6.77
C TRP A 199 -5.13 1.55 -6.27
N GLY A 200 -5.37 1.31 -4.98
CA GLY A 200 -5.00 0.08 -4.32
C GLY A 200 -3.49 -0.06 -4.18
N GLU A 201 -3.00 -1.22 -4.55
CA GLU A 201 -1.61 -1.59 -4.35
C GLU A 201 -0.66 -0.97 -5.36
N ASN A 202 -1.16 -0.32 -6.40
CA ASN A 202 -0.34 0.36 -7.41
C ASN A 202 0.51 1.48 -6.80
N ILE A 203 0.02 2.14 -5.74
CA ILE A 203 0.77 3.17 -5.00
C ILE A 203 1.20 2.66 -3.61
N SER A 204 1.50 1.40 -3.51
CA SER A 204 2.07 0.77 -2.31
C SER A 204 3.54 0.47 -2.51
N LEU A 205 4.37 0.93 -1.58
CA LEU A 205 5.83 0.74 -1.61
C LEU A 205 6.25 -0.73 -1.76
N LEU A 206 5.52 -1.65 -1.11
CA LEU A 206 5.85 -3.08 -1.13
C LEU A 206 5.29 -3.82 -2.35
N TYR A 207 4.09 -3.45 -2.81
CA TYR A 207 3.42 -4.19 -3.88
C TYR A 207 3.82 -3.77 -5.28
N ILE A 208 4.37 -2.57 -5.44
CA ILE A 208 4.71 -2.05 -6.78
C ILE A 208 5.67 -2.96 -7.55
N LEU A 209 6.65 -3.58 -6.87
CA LEU A 209 7.58 -4.50 -7.52
C LEU A 209 6.90 -5.79 -7.97
N ILE A 210 5.98 -6.34 -7.16
CA ILE A 210 5.21 -7.54 -7.50
C ILE A 210 4.37 -7.28 -8.74
N ILE A 211 3.68 -6.14 -8.78
CA ILE A 211 2.86 -5.73 -9.93
C ILE A 211 3.72 -5.52 -11.17
N MET A 212 4.87 -4.87 -11.03
CA MET A 212 5.80 -4.64 -12.13
C MET A 212 6.36 -5.94 -12.71
N ASN A 213 6.72 -6.91 -11.85
CA ASN A 213 7.14 -8.24 -12.29
C ASN A 213 6.03 -8.93 -13.10
N ALA A 214 4.81 -8.89 -12.61
CA ALA A 214 3.66 -9.48 -13.29
C ALA A 214 3.38 -8.79 -14.64
N LEU A 215 3.40 -7.46 -14.70
CA LEU A 215 3.22 -6.72 -15.94
C LEU A 215 4.34 -7.01 -16.95
N ARG A 216 5.59 -7.18 -16.50
CA ARG A 216 6.71 -7.57 -17.37
C ARG A 216 6.52 -8.96 -17.93
N ILE A 217 6.14 -9.93 -17.10
CA ILE A 217 5.82 -11.30 -17.52
C ILE A 217 4.69 -11.29 -18.55
N SER A 218 3.63 -10.50 -18.33
CA SER A 218 2.53 -10.37 -19.29
C SER A 218 3.02 -9.82 -20.63
N ASN A 219 3.80 -8.74 -20.59
CA ASN A 219 4.30 -8.08 -21.80
C ASN A 219 5.13 -9.01 -22.66
N VAL A 220 6.05 -9.80 -22.06
CA VAL A 220 6.89 -10.76 -22.81
C VAL A 220 6.12 -12.01 -23.22
N SER A 221 5.00 -12.31 -22.57
CA SER A 221 4.17 -13.48 -22.88
C SER A 221 3.19 -13.24 -24.02
N LEU A 222 2.77 -12.00 -24.23
CA LEU A 222 1.87 -11.64 -25.33
C LEU A 222 2.53 -11.83 -26.70
N HIS A 223 1.76 -12.33 -27.67
CA HIS A 223 2.18 -12.43 -29.06
C HIS A 223 2.17 -11.07 -29.74
N GLU A 224 2.85 -10.95 -30.89
CA GLU A 224 2.96 -9.69 -31.63
C GLU A 224 1.61 -9.16 -32.13
N GLU A 225 0.65 -10.03 -32.41
CA GLU A 225 -0.71 -9.69 -32.78
C GLU A 225 -1.48 -8.90 -31.70
N ASN A 226 -1.02 -8.96 -30.44
CA ASN A 226 -1.60 -8.25 -29.30
C ASN A 226 -0.84 -6.94 -29.00
N ALA A 227 -0.30 -6.27 -30.01
CA ALA A 227 0.54 -5.08 -29.86
C ALA A 227 -0.16 -3.94 -29.10
N GLU A 228 -1.46 -3.72 -29.32
CA GLU A 228 -2.24 -2.70 -28.61
C GLU A 228 -2.30 -2.98 -27.10
N LEU A 229 -2.50 -4.24 -26.72
CA LEU A 229 -2.53 -4.63 -25.32
C LEU A 229 -1.15 -4.51 -24.67
N LYS A 230 -0.08 -4.87 -25.39
CA LYS A 230 1.32 -4.63 -24.95
C LYS A 230 1.57 -3.16 -24.67
N GLU A 231 1.11 -2.26 -25.54
CA GLU A 231 1.25 -0.81 -25.38
C GLU A 231 0.50 -0.31 -24.14
N LYS A 232 -0.74 -0.75 -23.92
CA LYS A 232 -1.52 -0.41 -22.72
C LYS A 232 -0.80 -0.83 -21.45
N ILE A 233 -0.29 -2.06 -21.39
CA ILE A 233 0.49 -2.58 -20.25
C ILE A 233 1.77 -1.77 -20.06
N GLY A 234 2.50 -1.48 -21.14
CA GLY A 234 3.71 -0.65 -21.10
C GLY A 234 3.44 0.76 -20.58
N THR A 235 2.32 1.36 -20.96
CA THR A 235 1.89 2.69 -20.46
C THR A 235 1.67 2.67 -18.95
N ILE A 236 1.02 1.61 -18.42
CA ILE A 236 0.81 1.46 -16.97
C ILE A 236 2.15 1.27 -16.26
N MET A 237 3.05 0.43 -16.79
CA MET A 237 4.39 0.23 -16.23
C MET A 237 5.18 1.54 -16.15
N ASN A 238 5.16 2.34 -17.21
CA ASN A 238 5.82 3.64 -17.24
C ASN A 238 5.21 4.61 -16.21
N GLY A 239 3.89 4.62 -16.05
CA GLY A 239 3.21 5.41 -15.03
C GLY A 239 3.63 5.05 -13.61
N LEU A 240 3.81 3.74 -13.32
CA LEU A 240 4.31 3.26 -12.04
C LEU A 240 5.78 3.67 -11.80
N LEU A 241 6.63 3.57 -12.80
CA LEU A 241 8.03 4.02 -12.71
C LEU A 241 8.14 5.53 -12.51
N ASP A 242 7.32 6.31 -13.20
CA ASP A 242 7.25 7.76 -13.01
C ASP A 242 6.78 8.13 -11.59
N TYR A 243 5.90 7.33 -11.01
CA TYR A 243 5.46 7.52 -9.63
C TYR A 243 6.58 7.22 -8.63
N VAL A 244 7.34 6.15 -8.83
CA VAL A 244 8.55 5.83 -8.04
C VAL A 244 9.57 6.95 -8.15
N ARG A 245 9.85 7.42 -9.38
CA ARG A 245 10.78 8.53 -9.64
C ARG A 245 10.34 9.82 -8.97
N PHE A 246 9.04 10.12 -9.00
CA PHE A 246 8.49 11.29 -8.33
C PHE A 246 8.78 11.31 -6.82
N HIS A 247 8.83 10.16 -6.17
CA HIS A 247 9.09 10.03 -4.74
C HIS A 247 10.57 9.82 -4.38
N ASP A 248 11.49 9.82 -5.34
CA ASP A 248 12.94 9.63 -5.15
C ASP A 248 13.31 8.39 -4.32
N GLY A 249 12.53 7.33 -4.45
CA GLY A 249 12.80 6.10 -3.72
C GLY A 249 12.49 6.12 -2.22
N TYR A 250 11.76 7.10 -1.76
CA TYR A 250 11.31 7.17 -0.37
C TYR A 250 9.85 6.69 -0.21
N GLU A 251 9.34 6.75 1.02
CA GLU A 251 7.96 6.39 1.31
C GLU A 251 6.98 7.18 0.45
N PHE A 252 5.99 6.50 -0.12
CA PHE A 252 4.93 7.13 -0.88
C PHE A 252 3.96 7.86 0.05
N VAL A 253 3.62 9.08 -0.29
CA VAL A 253 2.64 9.88 0.44
C VAL A 253 1.68 10.56 -0.54
N PRO A 254 0.37 10.43 -0.39
CA PRO A 254 -0.29 9.48 0.50
C PRO A 254 -0.10 8.06 -0.01
N SER A 255 0.03 7.09 0.90
CA SER A 255 0.10 5.69 0.54
C SER A 255 -1.27 5.02 0.65
N ILE A 256 -1.59 4.22 -0.34
CA ILE A 256 -2.70 3.29 -0.30
C ILE A 256 -2.11 1.93 0.07
N ARG A 257 -2.58 1.33 1.13
CA ARG A 257 -2.04 0.08 1.65
C ARG A 257 -0.54 0.19 2.03
N SER A 258 -0.24 1.09 2.94
CA SER A 258 1.11 1.26 3.47
C SER A 258 1.42 0.24 4.56
N TYR A 259 2.43 -0.59 4.32
CA TYR A 259 2.98 -1.49 5.35
C TYR A 259 4.14 -0.86 6.12
N ASN A 260 4.64 0.28 5.66
CA ASN A 260 5.81 0.93 6.23
C ASN A 260 5.45 2.10 7.16
N VAL A 261 4.33 2.03 7.83
CA VAL A 261 3.85 3.11 8.72
C VAL A 261 4.81 3.42 9.86
N GLN A 262 5.60 2.46 10.29
CA GLN A 262 6.62 2.68 11.32
C GLN A 262 7.97 3.16 10.75
N GLY A 263 8.09 3.30 9.43
CA GLY A 263 9.34 3.69 8.77
C GLY A 263 10.51 2.73 9.01
N LYS A 264 10.21 1.47 9.35
CA LYS A 264 11.24 0.45 9.68
C LYS A 264 11.61 -0.43 8.51
N LEU A 265 10.72 -0.57 7.53
CA LEU A 265 10.99 -1.38 6.35
C LEU A 265 11.92 -0.60 5.42
N GLN A 266 12.94 -1.27 4.94
CA GLN A 266 13.74 -0.74 3.85
C GLN A 266 13.01 -1.02 2.53
N PRO A 267 12.86 -0.02 1.67
CA PRO A 267 12.30 -0.26 0.35
C PRO A 267 13.24 -1.15 -0.44
N ILE A 268 12.67 -1.98 -1.32
CA ILE A 268 13.44 -2.79 -2.25
C ILE A 268 13.98 -1.86 -3.34
N SER A 269 15.27 -1.58 -3.30
CA SER A 269 15.88 -0.50 -4.07
C SER A 269 15.95 -0.76 -5.58
N LEU A 270 15.80 -2.01 -6.01
CA LEU A 270 15.80 -2.38 -7.42
C LEU A 270 14.78 -1.58 -8.26
N MET A 271 13.56 -1.36 -7.73
CA MET A 271 12.54 -0.55 -8.41
C MET A 271 12.99 0.89 -8.64
N TRP A 272 13.68 1.46 -7.68
CA TRP A 272 14.23 2.81 -7.77
C TRP A 272 15.30 2.91 -8.85
N ARG A 273 16.15 1.90 -8.93
CA ARG A 273 17.17 1.82 -9.99
C ARG A 273 16.54 1.71 -11.37
N ILE A 274 15.54 0.84 -11.54
CA ILE A 274 14.79 0.75 -12.81
C ILE A 274 14.12 2.08 -13.16
N ALA A 275 13.64 2.82 -12.14
CA ALA A 275 13.06 4.15 -12.33
C ALA A 275 14.11 5.26 -12.57
N GLY A 276 15.41 4.96 -12.58
CA GLY A 276 16.49 5.93 -12.80
C GLY A 276 16.87 6.74 -11.58
N ILE A 277 16.63 6.22 -10.39
CA ILE A 277 17.04 6.82 -9.12
C ILE A 277 18.29 6.11 -8.60
N GLU A 278 19.33 6.89 -8.31
CA GLU A 278 20.54 6.36 -7.70
C GLU A 278 20.30 6.07 -6.21
N MET A 279 20.36 4.79 -5.86
CA MET A 279 20.21 4.33 -4.48
C MET A 279 21.52 3.70 -4.00
N PRO A 280 21.83 3.82 -2.68
CA PRO A 280 22.91 3.05 -2.09
C PRO A 280 22.68 1.57 -2.36
N SER A 281 23.62 0.93 -3.06
CA SER A 281 23.47 -0.48 -3.41
C SER A 281 24.11 -1.37 -2.34
N SER A 282 23.27 -2.16 -1.69
CA SER A 282 23.65 -3.43 -1.09
C SER A 282 22.65 -4.47 -1.56
N ILE A 283 23.06 -5.71 -1.74
CA ILE A 283 22.13 -6.78 -2.13
C ILE A 283 20.97 -6.89 -1.14
N GLU A 284 21.23 -6.70 0.15
CA GLU A 284 20.19 -6.72 1.17
C GLU A 284 19.16 -5.59 0.97
N ALA A 285 19.61 -4.36 0.72
CA ALA A 285 18.71 -3.24 0.44
C ALA A 285 17.94 -3.44 -0.87
N GLU A 286 18.57 -4.06 -1.88
CA GLU A 286 17.96 -4.27 -3.20
C GLU A 286 16.89 -5.35 -3.20
N THR A 287 17.00 -6.35 -2.33
CA THR A 287 16.12 -7.53 -2.29
C THR A 287 15.40 -7.72 -0.96
N GLY A 288 15.68 -6.89 0.04
CA GLY A 288 15.15 -7.10 1.39
C GLY A 288 15.62 -8.41 2.03
N GLY A 289 16.69 -9.03 1.50
CA GLY A 289 17.18 -10.33 1.97
C GLY A 289 16.40 -11.55 1.45
N GLU A 290 15.49 -11.36 0.49
CA GLU A 290 14.69 -12.46 -0.06
C GLU A 290 15.09 -12.82 -1.48
N LEU A 291 15.38 -14.09 -1.74
CA LEU A 291 15.72 -14.60 -3.08
C LEU A 291 14.60 -14.34 -4.10
N TRP A 292 13.35 -14.35 -3.66
CA TRP A 292 12.19 -14.15 -4.53
C TRP A 292 12.26 -12.83 -5.32
N TYR A 293 12.71 -11.74 -4.67
CA TYR A 293 12.86 -10.45 -5.34
C TYR A 293 14.03 -10.41 -6.33
N GLY A 294 14.95 -11.36 -6.23
CA GLY A 294 16.05 -11.54 -7.19
C GLY A 294 15.58 -11.82 -8.62
N LEU A 295 14.36 -12.37 -8.80
CA LEU A 295 13.76 -12.60 -10.12
C LEU A 295 13.65 -11.33 -10.94
N SER A 296 13.45 -10.19 -10.29
CA SER A 296 13.33 -8.90 -10.96
C SER A 296 14.59 -8.49 -11.73
N TYR A 297 15.78 -8.95 -11.30
CA TYR A 297 17.03 -8.71 -12.04
C TYR A 297 17.01 -9.37 -13.42
N LEU A 298 16.43 -10.57 -13.55
CA LEU A 298 16.27 -11.25 -14.83
C LEU A 298 15.17 -10.60 -15.67
N LEU A 299 14.05 -10.25 -15.05
CA LEU A 299 12.91 -9.66 -15.75
C LEU A 299 13.20 -8.27 -16.33
N PHE A 300 14.08 -7.49 -15.68
CA PHE A 300 14.40 -6.11 -16.06
C PHE A 300 15.87 -5.93 -16.49
N GLU A 301 16.49 -6.98 -16.99
CA GLU A 301 17.91 -6.94 -17.42
C GLU A 301 18.22 -5.80 -18.41
N GLU A 302 17.34 -5.59 -19.38
CA GLU A 302 17.52 -4.58 -20.42
C GLU A 302 17.39 -3.16 -19.83
N GLU A 303 16.36 -2.94 -19.02
CA GLU A 303 16.12 -1.64 -18.38
C GLU A 303 17.28 -1.26 -17.44
N LEU A 304 17.78 -2.21 -16.67
CA LEU A 304 18.91 -2.00 -15.75
C LEU A 304 20.21 -1.61 -16.48
N GLN A 305 20.41 -2.07 -17.72
CA GLN A 305 21.57 -1.68 -18.53
C GLN A 305 21.42 -0.29 -19.16
N LEU A 306 20.20 0.11 -19.46
CA LEU A 306 19.91 1.34 -20.20
C LEU A 306 19.54 2.52 -19.28
N VAL A 307 19.36 2.28 -18.00
CA VAL A 307 18.89 3.30 -17.06
C VAL A 307 19.87 4.46 -16.95
N THR A 308 19.34 5.68 -17.01
CA THR A 308 20.09 6.90 -16.75
C THR A 308 19.59 7.49 -15.44
N PHE A 309 20.50 7.68 -14.48
CA PHE A 309 20.18 8.28 -13.20
C PHE A 309 19.98 9.78 -13.35
N SER A 310 18.89 10.31 -12.81
CA SER A 310 18.58 11.72 -12.81
C SER A 310 17.76 12.10 -11.59
N LYS A 311 18.04 13.30 -11.04
CA LYS A 311 17.23 13.88 -9.98
C LYS A 311 16.18 14.79 -10.60
N LEU A 312 14.94 14.66 -10.14
CA LEU A 312 13.89 15.60 -10.49
C LEU A 312 14.08 16.92 -9.70
N PRO A 313 13.74 18.09 -10.30
CA PRO A 313 13.82 19.36 -9.59
C PRO A 313 12.89 19.41 -8.38
N LEU A 314 13.26 20.19 -7.39
CA LEU A 314 12.47 20.46 -6.18
C LEU A 314 12.13 21.96 -6.10
N PRO A 315 11.04 22.37 -5.43
CA PRO A 315 9.95 21.48 -5.02
C PRO A 315 9.14 20.98 -6.21
N ARG A 316 8.42 19.88 -6.03
CA ARG A 316 7.54 19.34 -7.06
C ARG A 316 6.22 18.85 -6.49
N ARG A 317 5.19 18.81 -7.33
CA ARG A 317 3.83 18.40 -6.96
C ARG A 317 3.24 17.49 -8.00
N ARG A 318 2.34 16.62 -7.57
CA ARG A 318 1.59 15.70 -8.41
C ARG A 318 0.19 15.54 -7.87
N SER A 319 -0.77 15.37 -8.78
CA SER A 319 -2.14 14.97 -8.48
C SER A 319 -2.47 13.77 -9.32
N GLU A 320 -2.89 12.69 -8.69
CA GLU A 320 -3.25 11.42 -9.33
C GLU A 320 -4.71 11.08 -9.05
N ARG A 321 -5.44 10.73 -10.09
CA ARG A 321 -6.73 10.08 -9.92
C ARG A 321 -6.50 8.64 -9.49
N ILE A 322 -6.95 8.27 -8.31
CA ILE A 322 -6.75 6.95 -7.73
C ILE A 322 -7.97 6.05 -7.90
N MET A 323 -9.17 6.62 -7.91
CA MET A 323 -10.41 5.92 -8.21
C MET A 323 -11.55 6.91 -8.42
N ASP A 324 -12.22 6.85 -9.57
CA ASP A 324 -13.34 7.73 -9.93
C ASP A 324 -13.02 9.20 -9.67
N SER A 325 -13.67 9.82 -8.69
CA SER A 325 -13.45 11.21 -8.28
C SER A 325 -12.47 11.36 -7.09
N SER A 326 -11.87 10.28 -6.64
CA SER A 326 -10.85 10.32 -5.60
C SER A 326 -9.47 10.60 -6.20
N HIS A 327 -8.79 11.58 -5.62
CA HIS A 327 -7.45 11.99 -6.04
C HIS A 327 -6.49 11.96 -4.87
N ALA A 328 -5.27 11.51 -5.13
CA ALA A 328 -4.13 11.68 -4.25
C ALA A 328 -3.35 12.90 -4.68
N HIS A 329 -3.02 13.77 -3.75
CA HIS A 329 -2.18 14.95 -3.97
C HIS A 329 -0.89 14.78 -3.20
N THR A 330 0.22 15.11 -3.82
CA THR A 330 1.55 15.04 -3.18
C THR A 330 2.36 16.29 -3.51
N TRP A 331 3.02 16.80 -2.49
CA TRP A 331 4.08 17.79 -2.60
C TRP A 331 5.38 17.22 -2.04
N VAL A 332 6.49 17.43 -2.74
CA VAL A 332 7.84 16.98 -2.37
C VAL A 332 8.75 18.18 -2.31
N GLY A 333 9.34 18.43 -1.14
CA GLY A 333 10.37 19.42 -0.89
C GLY A 333 11.76 18.81 -0.71
N GLU A 334 12.70 19.61 -0.23
CA GLU A 334 14.09 19.18 -0.03
C GLU A 334 14.23 18.23 1.17
N THR A 335 13.46 18.45 2.22
CA THR A 335 13.62 17.75 3.50
C THR A 335 12.48 16.79 3.82
N GLY A 336 11.45 16.74 2.98
CA GLY A 336 10.34 15.81 3.18
C GLY A 336 9.23 15.98 2.13
N ARG A 337 8.13 15.28 2.38
CA ARG A 337 6.97 15.26 1.50
C ARG A 337 5.69 15.10 2.29
N ILE A 338 4.62 15.71 1.79
CA ILE A 338 3.28 15.60 2.35
C ILE A 338 2.30 15.22 1.26
N GLY A 339 1.39 14.31 1.58
CA GLY A 339 0.35 13.89 0.67
C GLY A 339 -1.00 13.72 1.34
N SER A 340 -2.06 13.95 0.57
CA SER A 340 -3.43 13.80 1.03
C SER A 340 -4.31 13.13 -0.02
N ILE A 341 -5.40 12.50 0.44
CA ILE A 341 -6.47 11.96 -0.40
C ILE A 341 -7.68 12.84 -0.20
N ASN A 342 -8.19 13.46 -1.28
CA ASN A 342 -9.32 14.40 -1.18
C ASN A 342 -10.58 13.77 -0.59
N ARG A 343 -10.81 12.49 -0.87
CA ARG A 343 -11.86 11.64 -0.30
C ARG A 343 -11.54 10.17 -0.52
N PHE A 344 -12.02 9.30 0.35
CA PHE A 344 -11.92 7.87 0.09
C PHE A 344 -12.92 7.45 -1.00
N PRO A 345 -12.51 6.56 -1.92
CA PRO A 345 -13.44 5.95 -2.86
C PRO A 345 -14.37 4.98 -2.12
N VAL A 346 -15.57 4.83 -2.66
CA VAL A 346 -16.54 3.82 -2.19
C VAL A 346 -16.56 2.68 -3.20
N ILE A 347 -16.26 1.48 -2.74
CA ILE A 347 -16.29 0.25 -3.56
C ILE A 347 -17.39 -0.63 -3.00
N ALA A 348 -18.59 -0.49 -3.55
CA ALA A 348 -19.75 -1.26 -3.11
C ALA A 348 -19.53 -2.76 -3.28
N GLY A 349 -19.93 -3.55 -2.28
CA GLY A 349 -19.81 -5.00 -2.30
C GLY A 349 -18.38 -5.55 -2.09
N SER A 350 -17.38 -4.70 -1.92
CA SER A 350 -16.02 -5.14 -1.64
C SER A 350 -15.90 -5.64 -0.19
N TYR A 351 -15.34 -6.83 -0.01
CA TYR A 351 -15.01 -7.32 1.33
C TYR A 351 -13.90 -6.49 2.00
N GLN A 352 -13.10 -5.78 1.22
CA GLN A 352 -12.05 -4.87 1.69
C GLN A 352 -12.54 -3.42 1.81
N TRP A 353 -13.81 -3.14 1.50
CA TRP A 353 -14.33 -1.79 1.50
C TRP A 353 -14.08 -1.04 2.81
N PRO A 354 -14.42 -1.58 3.99
CA PRO A 354 -14.09 -0.92 5.24
C PRO A 354 -12.60 -0.71 5.42
N THR A 355 -11.81 -1.65 4.98
CA THR A 355 -10.37 -1.68 5.09
C THR A 355 -9.71 -0.62 4.20
N TRP A 356 -10.06 -0.61 2.92
CA TRP A 356 -9.41 0.23 1.92
C TRP A 356 -9.94 1.65 1.87
N GLY A 357 -11.22 1.82 2.15
CA GLY A 357 -11.87 3.14 2.16
C GLY A 357 -11.70 3.91 3.46
N LEU A 358 -11.27 3.28 4.54
CA LEU A 358 -11.34 3.82 5.88
C LEU A 358 -10.04 3.85 6.63
N ALA A 359 -8.94 3.80 5.98
CA ALA A 359 -7.63 3.89 6.60
C ALA A 359 -6.93 2.56 6.94
N TRP A 360 -7.44 1.39 6.55
CA TRP A 360 -6.56 0.23 6.64
C TRP A 360 -5.40 0.40 5.70
N GLN A 361 -4.24 0.68 6.28
CA GLN A 361 -3.03 0.96 5.51
C GLN A 361 -3.20 2.06 4.44
N SER A 362 -4.29 2.82 4.54
CA SER A 362 -4.59 3.96 3.68
C SER A 362 -4.94 5.15 4.56
N TYR A 363 -4.13 6.19 4.51
CA TYR A 363 -4.27 7.33 5.40
C TYR A 363 -4.72 8.57 4.62
N PRO A 364 -5.68 9.34 5.19
CA PRO A 364 -6.20 10.54 4.51
C PRO A 364 -5.12 11.60 4.28
N VAL A 365 -4.20 11.72 5.23
CA VAL A 365 -3.00 12.55 5.13
C VAL A 365 -1.84 11.77 5.69
N SER A 366 -0.73 11.79 4.99
CA SER A 366 0.54 11.26 5.48
C SER A 366 1.70 12.16 5.07
N LEU A 367 2.77 12.08 5.86
CA LEU A 367 3.97 12.88 5.69
C LEU A 367 5.19 12.01 5.98
N ALA A 368 6.23 12.18 5.20
CA ALA A 368 7.53 11.57 5.45
C ALA A 368 8.60 12.67 5.47
N VAL A 369 9.32 12.74 6.59
CA VAL A 369 10.44 13.66 6.78
C VAL A 369 11.76 12.93 6.50
N SER A 370 12.79 13.66 6.10
CA SER A 370 14.14 13.14 5.93
C SER A 370 14.57 12.33 7.17
N GLY A 371 15.17 11.16 6.95
CA GLY A 371 15.49 10.21 8.02
C GLY A 371 14.40 9.17 8.31
N HIS A 372 13.42 9.04 7.41
CA HIS A 372 12.35 8.02 7.45
C HIS A 372 11.37 8.14 8.61
N GLN A 373 11.17 9.34 9.14
CA GLN A 373 10.08 9.59 10.07
C GLN A 373 8.79 9.70 9.24
N VAL A 374 7.88 8.78 9.47
CA VAL A 374 6.57 8.73 8.81
C VAL A 374 5.51 9.15 9.82
N SER A 375 4.62 10.04 9.40
CA SER A 375 3.47 10.47 10.18
C SER A 375 2.20 10.43 9.35
N TYR A 376 1.07 10.25 10.01
CA TYR A 376 -0.21 10.10 9.34
C TYR A 376 -1.39 10.37 10.27
N LEU A 377 -2.53 10.66 9.66
CA LEU A 377 -3.81 10.85 10.33
C LEU A 377 -4.60 9.54 10.32
N ARG A 378 -5.15 9.15 11.49
CA ARG A 378 -5.98 7.94 11.62
C ARG A 378 -7.10 8.11 12.66
N TRP A 379 -8.11 7.23 12.61
CA TRP A 379 -9.00 7.02 13.74
C TRP A 379 -8.34 6.14 14.81
N TYR A 380 -8.58 6.48 16.08
CA TYR A 380 -8.21 5.69 17.24
C TYR A 380 -9.48 5.31 18.01
N ALA A 381 -9.55 4.07 18.48
CA ALA A 381 -10.60 3.61 19.38
C ALA A 381 -10.05 2.60 20.38
N HIS A 382 -10.56 2.65 21.60
CA HIS A 382 -10.28 1.71 22.66
C HIS A 382 -11.58 1.06 23.13
N ASP A 383 -11.55 -0.22 23.51
CA ASP A 383 -12.74 -1.03 23.83
C ASP A 383 -12.79 -1.46 25.32
N GLY A 384 -12.11 -0.73 26.19
CA GLY A 384 -12.00 -1.07 27.62
C GLY A 384 -10.84 -2.02 27.94
N GLU A 385 -10.32 -2.75 26.96
CA GLU A 385 -9.21 -3.69 27.15
C GLU A 385 -7.98 -3.31 26.32
N ARG A 386 -8.21 -2.85 25.07
CA ARG A 386 -7.14 -2.60 24.11
C ARG A 386 -7.54 -1.65 23.00
N GLU A 387 -6.56 -1.16 22.30
CA GLU A 387 -6.79 -0.50 21.03
C GLU A 387 -7.39 -1.47 20.00
N ARG A 388 -8.43 -1.02 19.31
CA ARG A 388 -9.08 -1.77 18.23
C ARG A 388 -8.26 -1.67 16.97
N ILE A 389 -7.68 -2.80 16.57
CA ILE A 389 -6.92 -2.95 15.34
C ILE A 389 -7.48 -4.10 14.51
N HIS A 390 -7.30 -4.05 13.21
CA HIS A 390 -7.74 -5.15 12.35
C HIS A 390 -6.87 -6.39 12.56
N PRO A 391 -7.45 -7.57 12.74
CA PRO A 391 -6.68 -8.79 13.03
C PRO A 391 -5.62 -9.12 11.96
N ALA A 392 -5.95 -8.93 10.69
CA ALA A 392 -5.03 -9.20 9.58
C ALA A 392 -3.92 -8.14 9.42
N ALA A 393 -4.07 -7.00 10.05
CA ALA A 393 -3.11 -5.91 9.95
C ALA A 393 -1.97 -6.02 10.94
N MET A 394 -2.13 -6.90 11.90
CA MET A 394 -1.16 -7.13 12.96
C MET A 394 -0.66 -5.83 13.61
N GLN A 395 0.61 -5.54 13.45
CA GLN A 395 1.27 -4.45 14.15
C GLN A 395 1.28 -3.12 13.40
N GLN A 396 0.81 -3.08 12.17
CA GLN A 396 1.13 -1.96 11.27
C GLN A 396 -0.08 -1.16 10.79
N ALA A 397 -1.25 -1.76 10.77
CA ALA A 397 -2.42 -1.10 10.28
C ALA A 397 -3.41 -0.88 11.38
N TYR A 398 -3.67 0.34 11.64
CA TYR A 398 -4.68 0.78 12.56
C TYR A 398 -5.92 1.10 11.76
N LEU A 399 -7.00 0.48 12.12
CA LEU A 399 -8.10 0.41 11.21
C LEU A 399 -9.31 1.02 11.81
N SER A 400 -9.82 2.02 11.12
CA SER A 400 -11.22 2.35 11.27
C SER A 400 -12.12 1.11 11.09
N PRO A 401 -11.84 0.20 10.16
CA PRO A 401 -12.61 -1.05 10.06
C PRO A 401 -12.61 -1.94 11.30
N ALA A 402 -11.61 -1.84 12.17
CA ALA A 402 -11.63 -2.55 13.45
C ALA A 402 -12.76 -2.11 14.38
N LEU A 403 -13.30 -0.91 14.17
CA LEU A 403 -14.48 -0.39 14.88
C LEU A 403 -15.79 -0.99 14.37
N PHE A 404 -15.77 -1.65 13.22
CA PHE A 404 -16.94 -2.09 12.51
C PHE A 404 -16.86 -3.59 12.24
N ARG A 405 -17.98 -4.25 12.30
CA ARG A 405 -18.07 -5.65 11.88
C ARG A 405 -18.11 -5.71 10.35
N GLU A 406 -17.67 -6.82 9.79
CA GLU A 406 -17.60 -7.04 8.34
C GLU A 406 -18.90 -6.69 7.57
N SER A 407 -20.05 -6.91 8.18
CA SER A 407 -21.36 -6.60 7.58
C SER A 407 -21.75 -5.12 7.66
N TRP A 408 -20.91 -4.27 8.25
CA TRP A 408 -21.29 -2.90 8.50
C TRP A 408 -20.33 -1.92 7.85
N TYR A 409 -20.89 -1.16 6.92
CA TYR A 409 -20.18 -0.05 6.33
C TYR A 409 -20.32 1.15 7.27
N PRO A 410 -19.21 1.65 7.81
CA PRO A 410 -19.27 2.83 8.64
C PRO A 410 -19.71 4.02 7.80
N ASP A 411 -20.56 4.82 8.37
CA ASP A 411 -20.94 6.08 7.77
C ASP A 411 -19.88 7.13 8.14
N THR A 412 -18.75 7.04 7.47
CA THR A 412 -17.65 7.98 7.64
C THR A 412 -17.43 8.76 6.36
N GLN A 413 -17.10 10.03 6.51
CA GLN A 413 -16.76 10.90 5.39
C GLN A 413 -15.40 11.52 5.60
N LEU A 414 -14.71 11.69 4.50
CA LEU A 414 -13.44 12.40 4.41
C LEU A 414 -13.56 13.47 3.34
N ARG A 415 -13.13 14.69 3.67
CA ARG A 415 -12.88 15.76 2.72
C ARG A 415 -11.56 16.41 3.04
N SER A 416 -10.67 16.48 2.08
CA SER A 416 -9.44 17.24 2.20
C SER A 416 -9.15 18.04 0.94
N VAL A 417 -8.41 19.11 1.14
CA VAL A 417 -7.82 19.91 0.06
C VAL A 417 -6.36 20.12 0.41
N GLN A 418 -5.51 19.87 -0.56
CA GLN A 418 -4.09 20.16 -0.47
C GLN A 418 -3.69 21.15 -1.55
N GLN A 419 -2.96 22.18 -1.16
CA GLN A 419 -2.23 23.05 -2.07
C GLN A 419 -0.79 23.14 -1.59
N ASP A 420 0.10 22.56 -2.39
CA ASP A 420 1.51 22.39 -2.05
C ASP A 420 1.68 21.75 -0.66
N GLN A 421 2.31 22.43 0.28
CA GLN A 421 2.59 21.95 1.63
C GLN A 421 1.47 22.21 2.67
N ALA A 422 0.39 22.85 2.25
CA ALA A 422 -0.75 23.18 3.09
C ALA A 422 -1.91 22.19 2.85
N VAL A 423 -2.41 21.59 3.93
CA VAL A 423 -3.52 20.63 3.91
C VAL A 423 -4.60 21.06 4.90
N LEU A 424 -5.84 21.08 4.43
CA LEU A 424 -7.02 21.14 5.30
C LEU A 424 -7.79 19.83 5.14
N VAL A 425 -8.20 19.25 6.25
CA VAL A 425 -8.96 18.00 6.27
C VAL A 425 -10.08 18.06 7.29
N VAL A 426 -11.24 17.54 6.91
CA VAL A 426 -12.39 17.33 7.80
C VAL A 426 -12.81 15.87 7.68
N ARG A 427 -13.00 15.23 8.80
CA ARG A 427 -13.44 13.84 8.91
C ARG A 427 -14.68 13.78 9.79
N SER A 428 -15.65 12.97 9.40
CA SER A 428 -16.85 12.75 10.18
C SER A 428 -17.18 11.27 10.30
N MET A 429 -17.86 10.92 11.38
CA MET A 429 -18.34 9.57 11.66
C MET A 429 -19.73 9.67 12.26
N SER A 430 -20.69 8.96 11.70
CA SER A 430 -22.09 9.00 12.15
C SER A 430 -22.61 7.66 12.68
N ARG A 431 -21.87 6.57 12.52
CA ARG A 431 -22.25 5.25 13.05
C ARG A 431 -21.06 4.52 13.61
N ILE A 432 -21.20 4.06 14.86
CA ILE A 432 -20.25 3.20 15.53
C ILE A 432 -21.02 2.05 16.17
N HIS A 433 -20.72 0.84 15.75
CA HIS A 433 -21.45 -0.35 16.15
C HIS A 433 -20.73 -1.22 17.17
N ASN A 434 -19.54 -0.80 17.62
CA ASN A 434 -18.81 -1.42 18.70
C ASN A 434 -18.89 -0.57 19.95
N GLU A 435 -18.80 -1.22 21.12
CA GLU A 435 -18.60 -0.51 22.37
C GLU A 435 -17.19 0.08 22.39
N VAL A 436 -17.09 1.32 22.85
CA VAL A 436 -15.84 2.04 23.03
C VAL A 436 -15.87 2.82 24.34
N ASP A 437 -14.73 2.96 24.99
CA ASP A 437 -14.52 3.85 26.12
C ASP A 437 -13.67 5.07 25.76
N GLU A 438 -12.93 4.99 24.64
CA GLU A 438 -12.26 6.14 24.04
C GLU A 438 -12.38 6.09 22.51
N LEU A 439 -12.63 7.26 21.91
CA LEU A 439 -12.60 7.48 20.47
C LEU A 439 -11.91 8.82 20.19
N ALA A 440 -10.94 8.81 19.30
CA ALA A 440 -10.21 10.01 18.91
C ALA A 440 -9.87 9.99 17.41
N ASP A 441 -9.61 11.15 16.85
CA ASP A 441 -8.84 11.31 15.63
C ASP A 441 -7.43 11.72 15.99
N GLU A 442 -6.42 11.04 15.48
CA GLU A 442 -5.05 11.28 15.90
C GLU A 442 -4.07 11.39 14.77
N TRP A 443 -3.11 12.28 14.94
CA TRP A 443 -1.89 12.38 14.15
C TRP A 443 -0.80 11.58 14.84
N VAL A 444 -0.26 10.58 14.16
CA VAL A 444 0.77 9.66 14.69
C VAL A 444 2.09 9.95 14.01
N VAL A 445 3.16 10.04 14.77
CA VAL A 445 4.55 10.17 14.29
C VAL A 445 5.37 9.02 14.84
N HIS A 446 5.84 8.13 14.00
CA HIS A 446 6.77 7.07 14.38
C HIS A 446 8.22 7.53 14.32
N ARG A 447 9.06 6.90 15.15
CA ARG A 447 10.48 7.21 15.28
C ARG A 447 10.71 8.69 15.59
N TRP A 448 9.87 9.20 16.49
CA TRP A 448 9.93 10.59 16.90
C TRP A 448 11.26 10.92 17.60
N THR A 449 11.99 11.89 17.06
CA THR A 449 13.25 12.40 17.60
C THR A 449 13.28 13.93 17.60
N GLY A 450 12.16 14.57 17.26
CA GLY A 450 12.03 16.02 17.20
C GLY A 450 11.66 16.64 18.55
N GLU A 451 11.33 17.92 18.50
CA GLU A 451 10.84 18.69 19.65
C GLU A 451 9.41 19.15 19.42
N LEU A 452 8.59 19.09 20.48
CA LEU A 452 7.19 19.50 20.46
C LEU A 452 7.04 20.85 21.15
N HIS A 453 6.46 21.81 20.43
CA HIS A 453 6.22 23.17 20.93
C HIS A 453 4.84 23.66 20.54
N THR A 454 4.43 24.82 21.07
CA THR A 454 3.23 25.53 20.64
C THR A 454 3.52 27.00 20.40
N ALA A 455 2.77 27.62 19.50
CA ALA A 455 2.84 29.05 19.21
C ALA A 455 1.48 29.58 18.79
N ALA A 456 1.21 30.86 19.05
CA ALA A 456 -0.01 31.51 18.62
C ALA A 456 0.10 31.96 17.16
N GLY A 457 -0.94 31.67 16.37
CA GLY A 457 -1.15 32.25 15.05
C GLY A 457 -1.56 33.73 15.10
N SER A 458 -1.66 34.37 13.95
CA SER A 458 -2.06 35.79 13.87
C SER A 458 -3.52 36.02 14.25
N ASP A 459 -4.34 34.98 14.26
CA ASP A 459 -5.73 34.96 14.74
C ASP A 459 -5.87 34.54 16.21
N GLY A 460 -4.73 34.32 16.90
CA GLY A 460 -4.69 33.86 18.29
C GLY A 460 -4.91 32.35 18.46
N ARG A 461 -5.08 31.59 17.40
CA ARG A 461 -5.21 30.12 17.44
C ARG A 461 -3.87 29.51 17.79
N GLU A 462 -3.88 28.51 18.64
CA GLU A 462 -2.69 27.73 18.98
C GLU A 462 -2.32 26.77 17.85
N TRP A 463 -1.06 26.81 17.45
CA TRP A 463 -0.43 25.87 16.54
C TRP A 463 0.53 24.98 17.30
N THR A 464 0.37 23.69 17.17
CA THR A 464 1.35 22.70 17.63
C THR A 464 2.45 22.58 16.58
N ILE A 465 3.70 22.73 17.02
CA ILE A 465 4.90 22.70 16.17
C ILE A 465 5.66 21.41 16.44
N LEU A 466 5.79 20.58 15.43
CA LEU A 466 6.69 19.43 15.42
C LEU A 466 7.99 19.87 14.73
N GLN A 467 9.02 20.19 15.53
CA GLN A 467 10.30 20.67 15.00
C GLN A 467 11.23 19.50 14.70
N TYR A 468 11.72 19.44 13.47
CA TYR A 468 12.74 18.54 12.98
C TYR A 468 14.03 19.30 12.67
N PRO A 469 15.16 18.63 12.42
CA PRO A 469 16.44 19.30 12.19
C PRO A 469 16.46 20.31 11.02
N GLN A 470 15.65 20.08 9.98
CA GLN A 470 15.62 20.91 8.76
C GLN A 470 14.21 21.23 8.27
N SER A 471 13.20 20.97 9.07
CA SER A 471 11.80 21.23 8.73
C SER A 471 10.94 21.33 9.98
N ALA A 472 9.75 21.86 9.83
CA ALA A 472 8.73 21.84 10.89
C ALA A 472 7.36 21.44 10.33
N VAL A 473 6.55 20.81 11.16
CA VAL A 473 5.12 20.58 10.84
C VAL A 473 4.29 21.38 11.84
N LEU A 474 3.46 22.26 11.31
CA LEU A 474 2.56 23.08 12.10
C LEU A 474 1.14 22.49 11.98
N ILE A 475 0.53 22.20 13.10
CA ILE A 475 -0.78 21.56 13.18
C ILE A 475 -1.71 22.38 14.07
N ALA A 476 -2.90 22.69 13.56
CA ALA A 476 -3.96 23.28 14.35
C ALA A 476 -5.28 22.53 14.15
N PRO A 477 -6.12 22.38 15.20
CA PRO A 477 -7.43 21.80 15.07
C PRO A 477 -8.38 22.79 14.38
N LEU A 478 -9.29 22.28 13.56
CA LEU A 478 -10.46 23.01 13.11
C LEU A 478 -11.63 22.73 14.07
N LEU A 479 -12.67 23.56 13.99
CA LEU A 479 -13.90 23.34 14.77
C LEU A 479 -14.44 21.93 14.51
N GLY A 480 -14.79 21.21 15.56
CA GLY A 480 -15.28 19.84 15.53
C GLY A 480 -16.54 19.64 16.37
N ILE A 481 -17.06 18.44 16.38
CA ILE A 481 -18.21 18.02 17.17
C ILE A 481 -17.85 16.70 17.87
N ALA A 482 -17.96 16.69 19.22
CA ALA A 482 -17.80 15.49 20.02
C ALA A 482 -19.14 14.79 20.29
N HIS A 483 -19.09 13.59 20.87
CA HIS A 483 -20.31 12.84 21.22
C HIS A 483 -21.18 13.60 22.25
N GLY A 484 -22.46 13.69 21.95
CA GLY A 484 -23.45 14.39 22.79
C GLY A 484 -23.41 15.90 22.71
N ASP A 485 -22.45 16.47 22.01
CA ASP A 485 -22.35 17.91 21.76
C ASP A 485 -22.70 18.20 20.30
N LEU A 486 -23.72 19.00 20.11
CA LEU A 486 -24.14 19.46 18.79
C LEU A 486 -23.55 20.83 18.43
N ALA A 487 -22.89 21.49 19.39
CA ALA A 487 -22.22 22.75 19.13
C ALA A 487 -20.85 22.49 18.49
N ARG A 488 -20.47 23.34 17.54
CA ARG A 488 -19.11 23.35 17.02
C ARG A 488 -18.18 24.00 18.03
N GLN A 489 -17.12 23.30 18.34
CA GLN A 489 -16.10 23.78 19.29
C GLN A 489 -14.71 23.50 18.75
N LEU A 490 -13.75 24.28 19.22
CA LEU A 490 -12.33 24.00 18.97
C LEU A 490 -11.90 22.88 19.92
N PRO A 491 -11.54 21.69 19.41
CA PRO A 491 -11.11 20.61 20.28
C PRO A 491 -9.73 20.91 20.85
N THR A 492 -9.47 20.41 22.05
CA THR A 492 -8.12 20.42 22.63
C THR A 492 -7.28 19.31 22.01
N LEU A 493 -6.06 19.63 21.59
CA LEU A 493 -5.08 18.65 21.19
C LEU A 493 -4.37 18.09 22.41
N HIS A 494 -4.47 16.79 22.60
CA HIS A 494 -3.72 16.07 23.62
C HIS A 494 -2.50 15.43 22.99
N SER A 495 -1.33 15.64 23.57
CA SER A 495 -0.09 15.00 23.13
C SER A 495 0.30 13.88 24.08
N ASP A 496 0.74 12.76 23.51
CA ASP A 496 1.26 11.60 24.22
C ASP A 496 2.48 11.05 23.50
N VAL A 497 3.48 10.61 24.26
CA VAL A 497 4.69 9.99 23.74
C VAL A 497 4.86 8.63 24.39
N ASP A 498 4.75 7.58 23.59
CA ASP A 498 4.96 6.20 24.01
C ASP A 498 6.13 5.60 23.24
N GLY A 499 7.22 5.35 23.95
CA GLY A 499 8.48 4.93 23.35
C GLY A 499 9.01 5.96 22.35
N ASP A 500 9.10 5.58 21.07
CA ASP A 500 9.52 6.43 19.98
C ASP A 500 8.33 6.96 19.14
N THR A 501 7.11 6.89 19.65
CA THR A 501 5.90 7.29 18.93
C THR A 501 5.23 8.48 19.62
N LEU A 502 5.10 9.59 18.90
CA LEU A 502 4.31 10.75 19.32
C LEU A 502 2.89 10.64 18.74
N ARG A 503 1.88 10.95 19.56
CA ARG A 503 0.48 11.05 19.13
C ARG A 503 -0.08 12.42 19.51
N LEU A 504 -0.77 13.07 18.58
CA LEU A 504 -1.58 14.26 18.83
C LEU A 504 -3.03 13.89 18.60
N ARG A 505 -3.88 14.01 19.62
CA ARG A 505 -5.26 13.50 19.60
C ARG A 505 -6.30 14.59 19.74
N GLN A 506 -7.32 14.55 18.90
CA GLN A 506 -8.60 15.20 19.12
C GLN A 506 -9.57 14.16 19.69
N VAL A 507 -9.81 14.20 21.00
CA VAL A 507 -10.68 13.24 21.67
C VAL A 507 -12.14 13.58 21.38
N LEU A 508 -12.88 12.62 20.83
CA LEU A 508 -14.29 12.74 20.47
C LEU A 508 -15.21 12.12 21.52
N TYR A 509 -14.71 11.12 22.20
CA TYR A 509 -15.37 10.47 23.33
C TYR A 509 -14.32 9.89 24.27
N ALA A 510 -14.53 10.08 25.56
CA ALA A 510 -13.83 9.39 26.62
C ALA A 510 -14.81 9.20 27.80
N GLY A 511 -14.99 7.96 28.25
CA GLY A 511 -15.96 7.70 29.31
C GLY A 511 -16.24 6.22 29.54
N LYS A 512 -17.47 5.90 29.89
CA LYS A 512 -17.87 4.52 30.11
C LYS A 512 -17.87 3.73 28.82
N LEU A 513 -17.47 2.46 28.89
CA LEU A 513 -17.59 1.53 27.78
C LEU A 513 -19.06 1.44 27.34
N GLN A 514 -19.35 1.85 26.12
CA GLN A 514 -20.69 1.85 25.56
C GLN A 514 -20.69 1.91 24.04
N MET A 515 -21.80 1.48 23.46
CA MET A 515 -22.11 1.72 22.05
C MET A 515 -22.61 3.17 21.91
N LEU A 516 -21.93 3.97 21.10
CA LEU A 516 -22.33 5.34 20.82
C LEU A 516 -23.48 5.33 19.83
N GLN A 517 -24.70 5.59 20.32
CA GLN A 517 -25.89 5.66 19.49
C GLN A 517 -26.03 7.04 18.86
N GLN A 518 -26.26 7.05 17.53
CA GLN A 518 -26.46 8.27 16.74
C GLN A 518 -25.34 9.34 16.96
N PRO A 519 -24.07 8.94 16.97
CA PRO A 519 -23.03 9.93 17.09
C PRO A 519 -22.98 10.75 15.80
N ARG A 520 -22.90 12.06 15.92
CA ARG A 520 -22.35 12.93 14.91
C ARG A 520 -21.02 13.41 15.45
N LEU A 521 -19.95 12.81 14.96
CA LEU A 521 -18.60 13.12 15.37
C LEU A 521 -17.87 13.74 14.19
N GLU A 522 -17.20 14.84 14.44
CA GLU A 522 -16.47 15.56 13.41
C GLU A 522 -15.17 16.11 13.97
N THR A 523 -14.10 15.94 13.23
CA THR A 523 -12.79 16.52 13.48
C THR A 523 -12.32 17.30 12.29
N GLY A 524 -11.40 18.20 12.51
CA GLY A 524 -10.72 18.89 11.42
C GLY A 524 -9.30 19.24 11.80
N TRP A 525 -8.45 19.27 10.79
CA TRP A 525 -7.03 19.51 10.92
C TRP A 525 -6.57 20.48 9.85
N ALA A 526 -5.82 21.48 10.26
CA ALA A 526 -4.98 22.28 9.38
C ALA A 526 -3.53 21.85 9.60
N ILE A 527 -2.87 21.49 8.53
CA ILE A 527 -1.50 20.96 8.55
C ILE A 527 -0.68 21.77 7.56
N TYR A 528 0.43 22.30 8.01
CA TYR A 528 1.39 23.00 7.17
C TYR A 528 2.78 22.38 7.34
N TYR A 529 3.33 21.83 6.29
CA TYR A 529 4.70 21.33 6.27
C TYR A 529 5.66 22.44 5.83
N ALA A 530 6.54 22.84 6.73
CA ALA A 530 7.50 23.92 6.47
C ALA A 530 8.88 23.32 6.15
N ASP A 531 9.21 23.28 4.87
CA ASP A 531 10.50 22.82 4.36
C ASP A 531 11.59 23.86 4.60
N GLY A 532 12.81 23.43 4.93
CA GLY A 532 13.96 24.32 5.16
C GLY A 532 13.94 25.11 6.47
N ILE A 533 12.98 24.87 7.37
CA ILE A 533 12.92 25.49 8.71
C ILE A 533 13.78 24.68 9.67
N SER A 534 14.91 25.29 10.10
CA SER A 534 15.91 24.61 10.89
C SER A 534 15.91 24.98 12.39
N SER A 535 15.08 25.95 12.80
CA SER A 535 15.03 26.42 14.17
C SER A 535 13.60 26.65 14.68
N LEU A 536 13.40 26.45 15.97
CA LEU A 536 12.13 26.76 16.63
C LEU A 536 11.74 28.24 16.46
N SER A 537 12.71 29.15 16.46
CA SER A 537 12.44 30.58 16.25
C SER A 537 11.82 30.85 14.87
N GLU A 538 12.32 30.21 13.82
CA GLU A 538 11.75 30.32 12.47
C GLU A 538 10.36 29.69 12.40
N ALA A 539 10.18 28.50 13.01
CA ALA A 539 8.88 27.85 13.06
C ALA A 539 7.84 28.67 13.83
N THR A 540 8.22 29.27 14.96
CA THR A 540 7.37 30.17 15.74
C THR A 540 7.01 31.44 14.95
N ALA A 541 7.99 32.04 14.25
CA ALA A 541 7.74 33.19 13.40
C ALA A 541 6.81 32.85 12.21
N LEU A 542 6.90 31.64 11.67
CA LEU A 542 5.96 31.16 10.67
C LEU A 542 4.56 30.98 11.27
N ALA A 543 4.43 30.31 12.41
CA ALA A 543 3.14 30.14 13.09
C ALA A 543 2.44 31.48 13.32
N ALA A 544 3.19 32.52 13.76
CA ALA A 544 2.65 33.86 13.98
C ALA A 544 2.09 34.54 12.71
N ARG A 545 2.43 34.05 11.51
CA ARG A 545 1.88 34.52 10.24
C ARG A 545 0.71 33.69 9.75
N LEU A 546 0.49 32.48 10.32
CA LEU A 546 -0.64 31.62 9.93
C LEU A 546 -1.94 32.10 10.56
N ARG A 547 -3.02 31.97 9.80
CA ARG A 547 -4.37 32.34 10.22
C ARG A 547 -5.38 31.37 9.59
N LEU A 548 -6.37 30.96 10.41
CA LEU A 548 -7.46 30.11 9.97
C LEU A 548 -8.79 30.85 10.09
N GLU A 549 -9.49 30.99 8.97
CA GLU A 549 -10.86 31.47 8.94
C GLU A 549 -11.82 30.30 8.77
N GLU A 550 -12.80 30.18 9.66
CA GLU A 550 -13.83 29.18 9.57
C GLU A 550 -15.20 29.82 9.52
N ALA A 551 -16.04 29.38 8.61
CA ALA A 551 -17.41 29.79 8.50
C ALA A 551 -18.33 28.57 8.32
N SER A 552 -19.45 28.56 9.04
CA SER A 552 -20.55 27.64 8.82
C SER A 552 -21.72 28.46 8.32
N TYR A 553 -22.34 28.06 7.23
CA TYR A 553 -23.59 28.69 6.78
C TYR A 553 -24.67 27.67 6.61
N ARG A 554 -25.85 28.09 6.97
CA ARG A 554 -27.07 27.45 6.50
C ARG A 554 -27.41 28.14 5.18
N ASP A 555 -27.50 27.36 4.12
CA ASP A 555 -28.10 27.90 2.92
C ASP A 555 -29.51 28.37 3.28
N GLY A 556 -29.86 29.60 2.96
CA GLY A 556 -30.97 30.35 3.58
C GLY A 556 -32.38 29.76 3.48
N GLU A 557 -32.53 28.59 2.84
CA GLU A 557 -33.83 27.93 2.65
C GLU A 557 -33.81 26.41 2.96
N VAL A 558 -32.77 25.90 3.62
CA VAL A 558 -32.74 24.48 3.97
C VAL A 558 -33.72 24.20 5.13
N PRO A 559 -34.58 23.20 5.04
CA PRO A 559 -35.52 22.86 6.10
C PRO A 559 -34.80 22.65 7.44
N ARG A 560 -35.44 23.10 8.53
CA ARG A 560 -34.91 23.00 9.91
C ARG A 560 -34.50 21.58 10.34
N GLU A 561 -34.86 20.57 9.55
CA GLU A 561 -34.56 19.15 9.80
C GLU A 561 -33.22 18.68 9.20
N SER A 562 -32.58 19.51 8.38
CA SER A 562 -31.25 19.20 7.85
C SER A 562 -30.19 19.65 8.84
N TYR A 563 -29.62 18.69 9.57
CA TYR A 563 -28.51 18.91 10.51
C TYR A 563 -27.16 19.12 9.82
N MET A 564 -27.15 19.21 8.52
CA MET A 564 -25.92 19.34 7.73
C MET A 564 -25.71 20.81 7.34
N GLU A 565 -24.64 21.38 7.82
CA GLU A 565 -24.24 22.75 7.51
C GLU A 565 -23.10 22.74 6.49
N MET A 566 -23.18 23.62 5.50
CA MET A 566 -22.04 23.89 4.67
C MET A 566 -20.93 24.53 5.53
N ARG A 567 -19.70 24.08 5.36
CA ARG A 567 -18.55 24.54 6.11
C ARG A 567 -17.43 24.99 5.18
N ARG A 568 -16.84 26.11 5.51
CA ARG A 568 -15.64 26.61 4.85
C ARG A 568 -14.54 26.77 5.88
N ALA A 569 -13.35 26.30 5.58
CA ALA A 569 -12.13 26.58 6.29
C ALA A 569 -11.09 27.11 5.29
N THR A 570 -10.44 28.21 5.61
CA THR A 570 -9.44 28.83 4.77
C THR A 570 -8.18 29.09 5.58
N LEU A 571 -7.05 28.62 5.09
CA LEU A 571 -5.73 28.86 5.68
C LEU A 571 -5.00 29.96 4.91
N PHE A 572 -4.46 30.89 5.68
CA PHE A 572 -3.66 32.02 5.17
C PHE A 572 -2.26 32.04 5.80
N GLU A 573 -1.31 32.57 5.05
CA GLU A 573 -0.04 33.09 5.58
C GLU A 573 0.01 34.61 5.29
N GLY A 574 -0.08 35.42 6.34
CA GLY A 574 -0.35 36.84 6.22
C GLY A 574 -1.65 37.08 5.46
N ASP A 575 -1.60 37.81 4.35
CA ASP A 575 -2.75 38.09 3.47
C ASP A 575 -2.88 37.06 2.32
N THR A 576 -1.95 36.13 2.19
CA THR A 576 -1.94 35.15 1.11
C THR A 576 -2.79 33.94 1.50
N LYS A 577 -3.84 33.67 0.70
CA LYS A 577 -4.61 32.42 0.84
C LYS A 577 -3.76 31.25 0.38
N LEU A 578 -3.49 30.31 1.30
CA LEU A 578 -2.75 29.09 1.01
C LEU A 578 -3.66 28.01 0.45
N THR A 579 -4.77 27.72 1.14
CA THR A 579 -5.73 26.71 0.68
C THR A 579 -7.11 26.95 1.28
N GLU A 580 -8.14 26.38 0.66
CA GLU A 580 -9.53 26.51 1.11
C GLU A 580 -10.27 25.21 0.95
N LEU A 581 -10.90 24.73 2.02
CA LEU A 581 -11.75 23.57 2.04
C LEU A 581 -13.21 24.00 2.18
N ILE A 582 -14.04 23.54 1.26
CA ILE A 582 -15.50 23.71 1.34
C ILE A 582 -16.13 22.32 1.46
N VAL A 583 -16.84 22.09 2.54
CA VAL A 583 -17.64 20.89 2.76
C VAL A 583 -19.10 21.25 2.57
N ASP A 584 -19.67 20.81 1.46
CA ASP A 584 -21.09 20.97 1.18
C ASP A 584 -21.77 19.59 1.26
N PRO A 585 -22.50 19.32 2.34
CA PRO A 585 -23.16 18.03 2.52
C PRO A 585 -24.31 17.79 1.53
N HIS A 586 -24.79 18.84 0.85
CA HIS A 586 -25.90 18.77 -0.10
C HIS A 586 -25.42 18.59 -1.55
N LYS A 587 -24.16 18.88 -1.84
CA LYS A 587 -23.58 18.51 -3.12
C LYS A 587 -23.23 17.05 -3.12
N ILE A 588 -24.13 16.23 -3.62
CA ILE A 588 -23.74 14.98 -4.23
C ILE A 588 -22.90 15.40 -5.43
N GLU A 589 -21.59 15.39 -5.28
CA GLU A 589 -20.74 15.56 -6.45
C GLU A 589 -21.12 14.43 -7.38
N SER A 590 -21.96 14.75 -8.39
CA SER A 590 -22.18 13.88 -9.52
C SER A 590 -20.80 13.57 -10.06
N GLY A 591 -20.34 12.34 -9.85
CA GLY A 591 -19.20 11.84 -10.59
C GLY A 591 -19.58 12.05 -12.04
N GLU A 592 -18.83 12.87 -12.74
CA GLU A 592 -18.91 12.89 -14.19
C GLU A 592 -18.67 11.45 -14.64
N ALA A 593 -19.67 10.89 -15.30
CA ALA A 593 -19.74 9.52 -15.77
C ALA A 593 -18.66 9.23 -16.82
#